data_97c8e57c0d248bfd80399b6761567f0e
#
_entry.id   97c8e57c0d248bfd80399b6761567f0e
#
_cell.length_a   1.000
_cell.length_b   1.000
_cell.length_c   1.000
_cell.angle_alpha   90.00
_cell.angle_beta   90.00
_cell.angle_gamma   90.00
#
_symmetry.space_group_name_H-M   'P 1'
#
loop_
_entity.id
_entity.type
_entity.pdbx_description
1 polymer ?
#
loop_
_entity_poly.entity_id
_entity_poly.type
_entity_poly.pdbx_seq_one_letter_code
_entity_poly.pdbx_strand_id
1 'polypeptide(L)'
;MIEAKNIKKDYYIKSGKFFDRKKSVKEAVKNVNIKIEKGSIVGLLGINGAGKTTTIKMLTTMISPTSGTIEMDGLDIVKNHLEAKKRINIITGGERNLYWRLTGQENLEYFGALYGINKCELDKKIGEILKIVDLYDAKDIPVEKYSKGMKQRLQIARGLINNPEYLFLDEPTLGLDVTIAKSVHNYIKKLAQEEKKGILITTHYIHEAELLCDYVYVINEGIIVAEGTPEEIKNLYTDKKTYQVIIE
;
A
#
# COMPACT_ATOMS: atom_id res chain seq x y z
N MET A 1 -10.81 -1.87 -12.72
CA MET A 1 -11.26 -1.99 -11.32
C MET A 1 -10.69 -3.27 -10.72
N ILE A 2 -10.15 -3.21 -9.48
CA ILE A 2 -9.91 -4.41 -8.66
C ILE A 2 -11.13 -4.63 -7.78
N GLU A 3 -11.63 -5.86 -7.74
CA GLU A 3 -12.76 -6.26 -6.91
C GLU A 3 -12.40 -7.55 -6.15
N ALA A 4 -12.35 -7.46 -4.83
CA ALA A 4 -12.21 -8.60 -3.93
C ALA A 4 -13.56 -8.94 -3.31
N LYS A 5 -13.97 -10.22 -3.40
CA LYS A 5 -15.26 -10.70 -2.88
C LYS A 5 -15.04 -11.82 -1.87
N ASN A 6 -15.54 -11.60 -0.66
CA ASN A 6 -15.57 -12.57 0.43
C ASN A 6 -14.19 -13.20 0.70
N ILE A 7 -13.11 -12.38 0.58
CA ILE A 7 -11.76 -12.90 0.76
C ILE A 7 -11.51 -13.25 2.23
N LYS A 8 -10.92 -14.42 2.44
CA LYS A 8 -10.54 -14.95 3.75
C LYS A 8 -9.07 -15.39 3.75
N LYS A 9 -8.39 -15.20 4.88
CA LYS A 9 -7.03 -15.74 5.08
C LYS A 9 -6.86 -16.35 6.44
N ASP A 10 -6.58 -17.65 6.45
CA ASP A 10 -6.25 -18.43 7.62
C ASP A 10 -4.76 -18.78 7.62
N TYR A 11 -4.12 -18.62 8.77
CA TYR A 11 -2.75 -19.08 9.02
C TYR A 11 -2.77 -20.24 10.00
N TYR A 12 -2.14 -21.33 9.62
CA TYR A 12 -1.97 -22.50 10.47
C TYR A 12 -0.68 -22.36 11.29
N ILE A 13 -0.82 -22.12 12.58
CA ILE A 13 0.29 -21.94 13.51
C ILE A 13 0.54 -23.26 14.22
N LYS A 14 1.75 -23.75 14.15
CA LYS A 14 2.20 -24.90 14.96
C LYS A 14 2.88 -24.34 16.20
N SER A 15 2.25 -24.49 17.37
CA SER A 15 2.81 -24.10 18.66
C SER A 15 3.07 -25.34 19.52
N GLY A 16 4.15 -25.34 20.33
CA GLY A 16 4.48 -26.42 21.24
C GLY A 16 5.87 -27.03 21.01
N LYS A 17 6.36 -27.77 22.03
CA LYS A 17 7.61 -28.53 21.96
C LYS A 17 7.46 -29.72 21.02
N PHE A 18 8.56 -30.30 20.56
CA PHE A 18 8.66 -31.32 19.51
C PHE A 18 7.66 -32.50 19.66
N PHE A 19 7.24 -32.83 20.90
CA PHE A 19 6.31 -33.91 21.22
C PHE A 19 4.85 -33.50 21.49
N ASP A 20 4.54 -32.18 21.60
CA ASP A 20 3.16 -31.68 21.84
C ASP A 20 2.85 -30.52 20.92
N ARG A 21 2.75 -30.79 19.60
CA ARG A 21 2.44 -29.78 18.57
C ARG A 21 0.94 -29.56 18.49
N LYS A 22 0.46 -28.52 19.14
CA LYS A 22 -0.92 -28.00 18.93
C LYS A 22 -0.97 -27.20 17.64
N LYS A 23 -1.90 -27.57 16.75
CA LYS A 23 -2.24 -26.78 15.57
C LYS A 23 -3.32 -25.78 15.99
N SER A 24 -3.05 -24.49 15.87
CA SER A 24 -4.05 -23.43 15.99
C SER A 24 -4.23 -22.73 14.65
N VAL A 25 -5.45 -22.29 14.37
CA VAL A 25 -5.77 -21.51 13.18
C VAL A 25 -5.93 -20.07 13.62
N LYS A 26 -5.20 -19.15 12.97
CA LYS A 26 -5.38 -17.71 13.13
C LYS A 26 -6.08 -17.16 11.89
N GLU A 27 -7.34 -16.79 12.03
CA GLU A 27 -8.09 -16.10 10.98
C GLU A 27 -7.62 -14.63 10.91
N ALA A 28 -6.79 -14.31 9.94
CA ALA A 28 -6.22 -12.98 9.79
C ALA A 28 -7.11 -12.02 8.99
N VAL A 29 -7.91 -12.56 8.07
CA VAL A 29 -8.91 -11.84 7.29
C VAL A 29 -10.15 -12.72 7.17
N LYS A 30 -11.32 -12.13 7.43
CA LYS A 30 -12.59 -12.84 7.55
C LYS A 30 -13.64 -12.18 6.66
N ASN A 31 -13.87 -12.76 5.48
CA ASN A 31 -14.95 -12.35 4.58
C ASN A 31 -14.93 -10.85 4.18
N VAL A 32 -13.78 -10.35 3.78
CA VAL A 32 -13.57 -8.96 3.41
C VAL A 32 -13.95 -8.73 1.94
N ASN A 33 -14.67 -7.63 1.69
CA ASN A 33 -14.99 -7.13 0.35
C ASN A 33 -14.33 -5.76 0.16
N ILE A 34 -13.62 -5.56 -0.96
CA ILE A 34 -12.93 -4.30 -1.28
C ILE A 34 -13.02 -4.06 -2.79
N LYS A 35 -13.29 -2.80 -3.15
CA LYS A 35 -13.23 -2.32 -4.53
C LYS A 35 -12.21 -1.20 -4.65
N ILE A 36 -11.45 -1.19 -5.76
CA ILE A 36 -10.49 -0.15 -6.08
C ILE A 36 -10.69 0.23 -7.54
N GLU A 37 -11.19 1.42 -7.79
CA GLU A 37 -11.39 1.94 -9.13
C GLU A 37 -10.14 2.66 -9.64
N LYS A 38 -9.95 2.69 -10.98
CA LYS A 38 -8.91 3.51 -11.59
C LYS A 38 -9.25 4.99 -11.40
N GLY A 39 -8.25 5.78 -11.06
CA GLY A 39 -8.44 7.21 -10.79
C GLY A 39 -8.90 7.52 -9.37
N SER A 40 -9.01 6.51 -8.50
CA SER A 40 -9.42 6.70 -7.11
C SER A 40 -8.35 6.27 -6.11
N ILE A 41 -8.42 6.86 -4.92
CA ILE A 41 -7.61 6.51 -3.75
C ILE A 41 -8.51 5.91 -2.70
N VAL A 42 -8.29 4.64 -2.39
CA VAL A 42 -9.04 3.87 -1.38
C VAL A 42 -8.18 3.70 -0.14
N GLY A 43 -8.73 4.03 1.02
CA GLY A 43 -8.10 3.84 2.32
C GLY A 43 -8.50 2.51 2.97
N LEU A 44 -7.54 1.78 3.53
CA LEU A 44 -7.78 0.66 4.43
C LEU A 44 -7.28 1.05 5.82
N LEU A 45 -8.19 1.57 6.64
CA LEU A 45 -7.93 2.10 7.98
C LEU A 45 -8.07 1.02 9.04
N GLY A 46 -7.17 0.96 10.00
CA GLY A 46 -7.27 0.04 11.13
C GLY A 46 -6.02 0.02 12.00
N ILE A 47 -6.15 -0.48 13.20
CA ILE A 47 -5.03 -0.63 14.14
C ILE A 47 -4.03 -1.69 13.68
N ASN A 48 -2.85 -1.72 14.31
CA ASN A 48 -1.86 -2.75 14.02
C ASN A 48 -2.41 -4.15 14.36
N GLY A 49 -2.22 -5.09 13.43
CA GLY A 49 -2.76 -6.44 13.56
C GLY A 49 -4.21 -6.63 13.10
N ALA A 50 -4.91 -5.57 12.67
CA ALA A 50 -6.30 -5.65 12.20
C ALA A 50 -6.51 -6.45 10.90
N GLY A 51 -5.43 -6.78 10.16
CA GLY A 51 -5.50 -7.53 8.90
C GLY A 51 -5.07 -6.74 7.65
N LYS A 52 -4.75 -5.44 7.76
CA LYS A 52 -4.38 -4.54 6.64
C LYS A 52 -3.30 -5.13 5.73
N THR A 53 -2.13 -5.43 6.28
CA THR A 53 -0.99 -5.99 5.51
C THR A 53 -1.32 -7.36 4.91
N THR A 54 -2.12 -8.19 5.58
CA THR A 54 -2.57 -9.48 5.02
C THR A 54 -3.49 -9.26 3.82
N THR A 55 -4.41 -8.30 3.92
CA THR A 55 -5.31 -7.93 2.83
C THR A 55 -4.53 -7.42 1.62
N ILE A 56 -3.60 -6.47 1.81
CA ILE A 56 -2.72 -5.99 0.73
C ILE A 56 -1.95 -7.15 0.09
N LYS A 57 -1.37 -8.05 0.87
CA LYS A 57 -0.62 -9.20 0.32
C LYS A 57 -1.49 -10.11 -0.54
N MET A 58 -2.77 -10.27 -0.24
CA MET A 58 -3.69 -11.01 -1.10
C MET A 58 -4.00 -10.25 -2.39
N LEU A 59 -4.33 -8.95 -2.28
CA LEU A 59 -4.63 -8.08 -3.44
C LEU A 59 -3.43 -7.92 -4.38
N THR A 60 -2.21 -8.05 -3.87
CA THR A 60 -0.97 -7.97 -4.66
C THR A 60 -0.40 -9.32 -5.07
N THR A 61 -1.17 -10.39 -4.95
CA THR A 61 -0.77 -11.78 -5.31
C THR A 61 0.47 -12.31 -4.57
N MET A 62 0.89 -11.67 -3.47
CA MET A 62 2.01 -12.17 -2.66
C MET A 62 1.64 -13.42 -1.87
N ILE A 63 0.37 -13.54 -1.49
CA ILE A 63 -0.22 -14.72 -0.87
C ILE A 63 -1.59 -14.99 -1.48
N SER A 64 -1.96 -16.26 -1.62
CA SER A 64 -3.31 -16.63 -2.06
C SER A 64 -4.30 -16.53 -0.89
N PRO A 65 -5.55 -16.08 -1.13
CA PRO A 65 -6.62 -16.18 -0.14
C PRO A 65 -6.90 -17.66 0.18
N THR A 66 -7.42 -17.94 1.36
CA THR A 66 -7.92 -19.28 1.74
C THR A 66 -9.26 -19.57 1.06
N SER A 67 -10.09 -18.53 0.89
CA SER A 67 -11.34 -18.55 0.12
C SER A 67 -11.66 -17.14 -0.39
N GLY A 68 -12.68 -17.03 -1.24
CA GLY A 68 -13.08 -15.81 -1.92
C GLY A 68 -12.38 -15.63 -3.26
N THR A 69 -12.69 -14.55 -3.97
CA THR A 69 -12.16 -14.24 -5.30
C THR A 69 -11.58 -12.83 -5.33
N ILE A 70 -10.58 -12.62 -6.18
CA ILE A 70 -10.02 -11.29 -6.46
C ILE A 70 -9.90 -11.17 -7.97
N GLU A 71 -10.57 -10.18 -8.53
CA GLU A 71 -10.55 -9.88 -9.95
C GLU A 71 -9.95 -8.50 -10.22
N MET A 72 -9.17 -8.38 -11.26
CA MET A 72 -8.61 -7.12 -11.75
C MET A 72 -9.02 -6.95 -13.21
N ASP A 73 -9.90 -5.99 -13.49
CA ASP A 73 -10.47 -5.75 -14.82
C ASP A 73 -11.01 -7.04 -15.47
N GLY A 74 -11.72 -7.88 -14.70
CA GLY A 74 -12.27 -9.17 -15.13
C GLY A 74 -11.27 -10.34 -15.13
N LEU A 75 -10.01 -10.11 -14.79
CA LEU A 75 -8.99 -11.15 -14.69
C LEU A 75 -8.92 -11.69 -13.25
N ASP A 76 -9.14 -12.99 -13.04
CA ASP A 76 -8.88 -13.67 -11.76
C ASP A 76 -7.36 -13.63 -11.48
N ILE A 77 -6.94 -12.79 -10.51
CA ILE A 77 -5.52 -12.57 -10.24
C ILE A 77 -4.85 -13.72 -9.49
N VAL A 78 -5.62 -14.62 -8.89
CA VAL A 78 -5.07 -15.80 -8.21
C VAL A 78 -4.60 -16.81 -9.24
N LYS A 79 -5.41 -17.03 -10.29
CA LYS A 79 -5.07 -17.93 -11.40
C LYS A 79 -4.04 -17.32 -12.35
N ASN A 80 -4.10 -16.00 -12.56
CA ASN A 80 -3.28 -15.26 -13.52
C ASN A 80 -2.27 -14.33 -12.83
N HIS A 81 -1.62 -14.81 -11.78
CA HIS A 81 -0.77 -13.97 -10.92
C HIS A 81 0.41 -13.32 -11.65
N LEU A 82 0.96 -13.94 -12.69
CA LEU A 82 2.07 -13.35 -13.46
C LEU A 82 1.59 -12.14 -14.28
N GLU A 83 0.41 -12.23 -14.89
CA GLU A 83 -0.15 -11.10 -15.63
C GLU A 83 -0.57 -9.97 -14.68
N ALA A 84 -1.16 -10.31 -13.55
CA ALA A 84 -1.51 -9.34 -12.52
C ALA A 84 -0.27 -8.56 -12.04
N LYS A 85 0.86 -9.24 -11.79
CA LYS A 85 2.12 -8.60 -11.31
C LYS A 85 2.71 -7.59 -12.28
N LYS A 86 2.43 -7.67 -13.57
CA LYS A 86 2.87 -6.66 -14.54
C LYS A 86 2.12 -5.34 -14.36
N ARG A 87 0.87 -5.40 -13.88
CA ARG A 87 -0.07 -4.28 -13.80
C ARG A 87 -0.22 -3.68 -12.40
N ILE A 88 0.40 -4.32 -11.39
CA ILE A 88 0.37 -3.88 -9.99
C ILE A 88 1.77 -3.63 -9.47
N ASN A 89 1.87 -2.79 -8.44
CA ASN A 89 3.07 -2.72 -7.60
C ASN A 89 2.70 -2.42 -6.17
N ILE A 90 3.63 -2.72 -5.24
CA ILE A 90 3.48 -2.47 -3.81
C ILE A 90 4.66 -1.67 -3.29
N ILE A 91 4.36 -0.64 -2.52
CA ILE A 91 5.32 0.13 -1.75
C ILE A 91 5.02 -0.13 -0.28
N THR A 92 5.96 -0.76 0.40
CA THR A 92 5.88 -1.01 1.84
C THR A 92 6.71 0.02 2.57
N GLY A 93 6.23 0.52 3.69
CA GLY A 93 7.02 1.38 4.58
C GLY A 93 8.30 0.69 5.06
N GLY A 94 9.33 1.49 5.38
CA GLY A 94 10.61 1.00 5.88
C GLY A 94 11.69 0.84 4.80
N GLU A 95 12.94 0.77 5.26
CA GLU A 95 14.12 0.89 4.40
C GLU A 95 14.60 -0.44 3.77
N ARG A 96 13.89 -1.56 4.01
CA ARG A 96 14.37 -2.92 3.74
C ARG A 96 14.45 -3.32 2.27
N ASN A 97 13.87 -2.53 1.38
CA ASN A 97 13.71 -2.90 -0.03
C ASN A 97 14.63 -2.10 -0.98
N LEU A 98 15.61 -1.39 -0.46
CA LEU A 98 16.61 -0.64 -1.22
C LEU A 98 18.01 -1.24 -1.01
N TYR A 99 18.81 -1.21 -2.07
CA TYR A 99 20.21 -1.59 -2.01
C TYR A 99 21.06 -0.40 -1.58
N TRP A 100 21.50 -0.37 -0.35
CA TRP A 100 22.11 0.79 0.28
C TRP A 100 23.44 1.22 -0.33
N ARG A 101 24.20 0.25 -0.86
CA ARG A 101 25.49 0.53 -1.51
C ARG A 101 25.36 1.03 -2.95
N LEU A 102 24.17 0.86 -3.55
CA LEU A 102 23.87 1.38 -4.88
C LEU A 102 23.38 2.82 -4.76
N THR A 103 23.57 3.61 -5.81
CA THR A 103 22.98 4.94 -5.96
C THR A 103 21.46 4.87 -6.14
N GLY A 104 20.78 6.02 -6.06
CA GLY A 104 19.35 6.08 -6.35
C GLY A 104 19.04 5.60 -7.76
N GLN A 105 19.81 6.03 -8.75
CA GLN A 105 19.68 5.61 -10.14
C GLN A 105 19.91 4.11 -10.31
N GLU A 106 21.01 3.56 -9.81
CA GLU A 106 21.34 2.13 -9.91
C GLU A 106 20.26 1.23 -9.24
N ASN A 107 19.66 1.68 -8.14
CA ASN A 107 18.52 0.99 -7.55
C ASN A 107 17.36 0.87 -8.55
N LEU A 108 17.00 1.96 -9.21
CA LEU A 108 15.91 1.95 -10.19
C LEU A 108 16.25 1.16 -11.44
N GLU A 109 17.50 1.20 -11.91
CA GLU A 109 17.99 0.39 -13.02
C GLU A 109 17.86 -1.11 -12.70
N TYR A 110 18.28 -1.52 -11.49
CA TYR A 110 18.15 -2.89 -11.03
C TYR A 110 16.70 -3.38 -11.05
N PHE A 111 15.78 -2.60 -10.44
CA PHE A 111 14.36 -2.99 -10.42
C PHE A 111 13.72 -2.93 -11.80
N GLY A 112 14.06 -1.96 -12.65
CA GLY A 112 13.59 -1.90 -14.03
C GLY A 112 14.02 -3.11 -14.86
N ALA A 113 15.26 -3.56 -14.68
CA ALA A 113 15.77 -4.77 -15.33
C ALA A 113 14.99 -6.04 -14.89
N LEU A 114 14.60 -6.14 -13.61
CA LEU A 114 13.76 -7.25 -13.13
C LEU A 114 12.38 -7.30 -13.81
N TYR A 115 11.84 -6.15 -14.22
CA TYR A 115 10.61 -6.08 -15.01
C TYR A 115 10.82 -6.27 -16.51
N GLY A 116 12.07 -6.49 -16.96
CA GLY A 116 12.40 -6.69 -18.37
C GLY A 116 12.28 -5.42 -19.21
N ILE A 117 12.35 -4.24 -18.62
CA ILE A 117 12.32 -2.96 -19.32
C ILE A 117 13.66 -2.78 -20.03
N ASN A 118 13.63 -2.44 -21.34
CA ASN A 118 14.87 -2.23 -22.06
C ASN A 118 15.60 -0.97 -21.60
N LYS A 119 16.93 -0.96 -21.72
CA LYS A 119 17.78 0.06 -21.12
C LYS A 119 17.44 1.49 -21.61
N CYS A 120 17.21 1.66 -22.91
CA CYS A 120 16.95 3.00 -23.48
C CYS A 120 15.63 3.61 -22.96
N GLU A 121 14.59 2.78 -22.82
CA GLU A 121 13.30 3.18 -22.23
C GLU A 121 13.45 3.43 -20.72
N LEU A 122 14.21 2.56 -20.04
CA LEU A 122 14.43 2.62 -18.61
C LEU A 122 15.15 3.92 -18.19
N ASP A 123 16.21 4.31 -18.90
CA ASP A 123 17.00 5.52 -18.60
C ASP A 123 16.14 6.79 -18.66
N LYS A 124 15.29 6.90 -19.68
CA LYS A 124 14.33 8.01 -19.79
C LYS A 124 13.36 8.03 -18.62
N LYS A 125 12.77 6.88 -18.34
CA LYS A 125 11.77 6.69 -17.28
C LYS A 125 12.34 6.98 -15.88
N ILE A 126 13.55 6.52 -15.61
CA ILE A 126 14.24 6.80 -14.34
C ILE A 126 14.42 8.31 -14.17
N GLY A 127 14.88 9.01 -15.22
CA GLY A 127 15.04 10.47 -15.15
C GLY A 127 13.73 11.21 -14.85
N GLU A 128 12.63 10.78 -15.45
CA GLU A 128 11.29 11.34 -15.19
C GLU A 128 10.83 11.04 -13.76
N ILE A 129 10.90 9.79 -13.33
CA ILE A 129 10.47 9.37 -11.99
C ILE A 129 11.29 10.07 -10.91
N LEU A 130 12.62 10.18 -11.07
CA LEU A 130 13.48 10.86 -10.09
C LEU A 130 13.16 12.35 -9.95
N LYS A 131 12.77 13.02 -11.04
CA LYS A 131 12.26 14.41 -10.99
C LYS A 131 10.94 14.49 -10.23
N ILE A 132 10.03 13.56 -10.49
CA ILE A 132 8.72 13.51 -9.85
C ILE A 132 8.85 13.35 -8.31
N VAL A 133 9.77 12.51 -7.85
CA VAL A 133 9.99 12.29 -6.41
C VAL A 133 11.03 13.25 -5.81
N ASP A 134 11.48 14.25 -6.56
CA ASP A 134 12.48 15.26 -6.13
C ASP A 134 13.77 14.60 -5.60
N LEU A 135 14.33 13.68 -6.39
CA LEU A 135 15.60 12.99 -6.12
C LEU A 135 16.58 13.06 -7.30
N TYR A 136 16.26 13.84 -8.34
CA TYR A 136 17.10 13.86 -9.54
C TYR A 136 18.53 14.34 -9.27
N ASP A 137 18.71 15.37 -8.45
CA ASP A 137 20.02 15.92 -8.08
C ASP A 137 20.82 15.00 -7.15
N ALA A 138 20.14 14.09 -6.47
CA ALA A 138 20.77 13.11 -5.58
C ALA A 138 20.93 11.72 -6.21
N LYS A 139 20.60 11.56 -7.47
CA LYS A 139 20.53 10.25 -8.16
C LYS A 139 21.81 9.43 -8.11
N ASP A 140 22.97 10.10 -8.14
CA ASP A 140 24.31 9.50 -8.17
C ASP A 140 24.91 9.30 -6.77
N ILE A 141 24.18 9.63 -5.71
CA ILE A 141 24.59 9.46 -4.32
C ILE A 141 24.18 8.04 -3.85
N PRO A 142 25.07 7.27 -3.18
CA PRO A 142 24.69 6.00 -2.57
C PRO A 142 23.55 6.14 -1.56
N VAL A 143 22.59 5.21 -1.60
CA VAL A 143 21.36 5.26 -0.77
C VAL A 143 21.65 5.20 0.73
N GLU A 144 22.78 4.67 1.16
CA GLU A 144 23.21 4.72 2.56
C GLU A 144 23.32 6.16 3.10
N LYS A 145 23.64 7.13 2.22
CA LYS A 145 23.74 8.57 2.55
C LYS A 145 22.42 9.32 2.45
N TYR A 146 21.35 8.66 2.01
CA TYR A 146 20.04 9.27 1.93
C TYR A 146 19.42 9.47 3.31
N SER A 147 18.73 10.61 3.49
CA SER A 147 17.84 10.81 4.64
C SER A 147 16.69 9.79 4.59
N LYS A 148 15.99 9.61 5.71
CA LYS A 148 14.82 8.73 5.79
C LYS A 148 13.76 9.12 4.75
N GLY A 149 13.51 10.43 4.59
CA GLY A 149 12.58 10.94 3.59
C GLY A 149 13.03 10.68 2.15
N MET A 150 14.33 10.83 1.85
CA MET A 150 14.88 10.50 0.53
C MET A 150 14.72 9.00 0.23
N LYS A 151 14.97 8.14 1.19
CA LYS A 151 14.77 6.68 1.04
C LYS A 151 13.30 6.34 0.78
N GLN A 152 12.36 7.00 1.48
CA GLN A 152 10.94 6.79 1.25
C GLN A 152 10.51 7.27 -0.15
N ARG A 153 10.99 8.42 -0.60
CA ARG A 153 10.75 8.92 -1.97
C ARG A 153 11.33 7.98 -3.03
N LEU A 154 12.51 7.41 -2.80
CA LEU A 154 13.09 6.40 -3.68
C LEU A 154 12.27 5.09 -3.71
N GLN A 155 11.68 4.69 -2.59
CA GLN A 155 10.75 3.56 -2.54
C GLN A 155 9.51 3.79 -3.42
N ILE A 156 8.97 5.02 -3.41
CA ILE A 156 7.87 5.41 -4.28
C ILE A 156 8.33 5.35 -5.74
N ALA A 157 9.50 5.92 -6.07
CA ALA A 157 10.09 5.84 -7.40
C ALA A 157 10.21 4.39 -7.91
N ARG A 158 10.69 3.49 -7.06
CA ARG A 158 10.75 2.06 -7.35
C ARG A 158 9.39 1.46 -7.64
N GLY A 159 8.37 1.85 -6.86
CA GLY A 159 7.01 1.37 -7.06
C GLY A 159 6.37 1.79 -8.38
N LEU A 160 6.94 2.81 -9.03
CA LEU A 160 6.45 3.34 -10.30
C LEU A 160 7.21 2.81 -11.52
N ILE A 161 8.31 2.11 -11.32
CA ILE A 161 9.24 1.75 -12.40
C ILE A 161 8.58 0.91 -13.49
N ASN A 162 7.67 0.01 -13.16
CA ASN A 162 6.92 -0.80 -14.11
C ASN A 162 5.63 -0.15 -14.62
N ASN A 163 5.38 1.14 -14.29
CA ASN A 163 4.16 1.87 -14.64
C ASN A 163 2.86 1.12 -14.29
N PRO A 164 2.65 0.76 -13.01
CA PRO A 164 1.52 -0.04 -12.61
C PRO A 164 0.19 0.70 -12.86
N GLU A 165 -0.87 -0.04 -13.17
CA GLU A 165 -2.24 0.48 -13.23
C GLU A 165 -2.85 0.61 -11.84
N TYR A 166 -2.41 -0.27 -10.92
CA TYR A 166 -2.83 -0.26 -9.51
C TYR A 166 -1.62 -0.24 -8.59
N LEU A 167 -1.64 0.70 -7.63
CA LEU A 167 -0.55 0.90 -6.68
C LEU A 167 -1.04 0.68 -5.25
N PHE A 168 -0.32 -0.14 -4.51
CA PHE A 168 -0.60 -0.44 -3.12
C PHE A 168 0.47 0.19 -2.23
N LEU A 169 0.05 0.96 -1.23
CA LEU A 169 0.92 1.70 -0.33
C LEU A 169 0.65 1.24 1.11
N ASP A 170 1.58 0.50 1.69
CA ASP A 170 1.45 0.02 3.07
C ASP A 170 2.15 1.01 4.02
N GLU A 171 1.34 1.86 4.68
CA GLU A 171 1.78 2.93 5.59
C GLU A 171 2.85 3.87 4.98
N PRO A 172 2.56 4.54 3.83
CA PRO A 172 3.57 5.23 3.02
C PRO A 172 4.25 6.41 3.70
N THR A 173 3.63 7.01 4.71
CA THR A 173 4.14 8.20 5.41
C THR A 173 4.60 7.91 6.83
N LEU A 174 4.58 6.66 7.25
CA LEU A 174 4.97 6.27 8.60
C LEU A 174 6.39 6.72 8.95
N GLY A 175 6.48 7.58 9.97
CA GLY A 175 7.76 8.09 10.48
C GLY A 175 8.44 9.10 9.57
N LEU A 176 7.72 9.73 8.66
CA LEU A 176 8.13 10.93 7.93
C LEU A 176 7.73 12.19 8.72
N ASP A 177 8.49 13.26 8.52
CA ASP A 177 8.07 14.58 8.99
C ASP A 177 6.90 15.12 8.16
N VAL A 178 6.19 16.12 8.68
CA VAL A 178 4.96 16.67 8.10
C VAL A 178 5.18 17.21 6.68
N THR A 179 6.32 17.85 6.43
CA THR A 179 6.61 18.45 5.13
C THR A 179 6.80 17.39 4.06
N ILE A 180 7.56 16.34 4.38
CA ILE A 180 7.80 15.21 3.46
C ILE A 180 6.50 14.41 3.26
N ALA A 181 5.75 14.14 4.33
CA ALA A 181 4.46 13.47 4.23
C ALA A 181 3.51 14.22 3.27
N LYS A 182 3.44 15.55 3.39
CA LYS A 182 2.63 16.39 2.50
C LYS A 182 3.06 16.27 1.03
N SER A 183 4.36 16.25 0.74
CA SER A 183 4.85 16.09 -0.64
C SER A 183 4.50 14.70 -1.21
N VAL A 184 4.62 13.65 -0.39
CA VAL A 184 4.19 12.28 -0.75
C VAL A 184 2.68 12.24 -1.02
N HIS A 185 1.86 12.87 -0.17
CA HIS A 185 0.41 12.94 -0.35
C HIS A 185 0.02 13.62 -1.67
N ASN A 186 0.62 14.77 -1.98
CA ASN A 186 0.37 15.49 -3.23
C ASN A 186 0.73 14.62 -4.44
N TYR A 187 1.82 13.88 -4.33
CA TYR A 187 2.24 12.98 -5.39
C TYR A 187 1.27 11.80 -5.59
N ILE A 188 0.82 11.17 -4.50
CA ILE A 188 -0.20 10.10 -4.57
C ILE A 188 -1.49 10.61 -5.24
N LYS A 189 -1.95 11.81 -4.88
CA LYS A 189 -3.11 12.44 -5.54
C LYS A 189 -2.90 12.63 -7.04
N LYS A 190 -1.73 13.10 -7.43
CA LYS A 190 -1.38 13.28 -8.84
C LYS A 190 -1.43 11.95 -9.61
N LEU A 191 -0.88 10.87 -9.06
CA LEU A 191 -0.93 9.55 -9.66
C LEU A 191 -2.37 9.06 -9.89
N ALA A 192 -3.27 9.28 -8.93
CA ALA A 192 -4.66 8.90 -9.08
C ALA A 192 -5.38 9.79 -10.09
N GLN A 193 -5.31 11.11 -9.93
CA GLN A 193 -6.14 12.05 -10.68
C GLN A 193 -5.67 12.25 -12.11
N GLU A 194 -4.35 12.44 -12.34
CA GLU A 194 -3.78 12.72 -13.66
C GLU A 194 -3.44 11.44 -14.42
N GLU A 195 -2.79 10.46 -13.77
CA GLU A 195 -2.38 9.21 -14.41
C GLU A 195 -3.44 8.10 -14.33
N LYS A 196 -4.60 8.38 -13.71
CA LYS A 196 -5.73 7.47 -13.58
C LYS A 196 -5.37 6.12 -12.96
N LYS A 197 -4.39 6.09 -12.05
CA LYS A 197 -4.04 4.87 -11.32
C LYS A 197 -5.07 4.57 -10.22
N GLY A 198 -5.41 3.30 -10.03
CA GLY A 198 -6.16 2.85 -8.85
C GLY A 198 -5.19 2.70 -7.68
N ILE A 199 -5.47 3.35 -6.56
CA ILE A 199 -4.54 3.35 -5.42
C ILE A 199 -5.24 2.83 -4.17
N LEU A 200 -4.59 1.91 -3.45
CA LEU A 200 -4.99 1.53 -2.09
C LEU A 200 -3.88 1.91 -1.12
N ILE A 201 -4.23 2.67 -0.09
CA ILE A 201 -3.32 2.99 1.01
C ILE A 201 -3.78 2.31 2.30
N THR A 202 -2.84 1.80 3.09
CA THR A 202 -3.14 1.45 4.49
C THR A 202 -2.63 2.53 5.40
N THR A 203 -3.40 2.81 6.43
CA THR A 203 -3.01 3.73 7.50
C THR A 203 -3.72 3.37 8.80
N HIS A 204 -3.19 3.82 9.91
CA HIS A 204 -3.87 3.82 11.21
C HIS A 204 -4.25 5.24 11.65
N TYR A 205 -3.97 6.25 10.81
CA TYR A 205 -4.30 7.65 11.05
C TYR A 205 -5.52 8.08 10.24
N ILE A 206 -6.63 8.37 10.92
CA ILE A 206 -7.87 8.83 10.27
C ILE A 206 -7.64 10.12 9.48
N HIS A 207 -6.81 11.02 9.99
CA HIS A 207 -6.49 12.28 9.33
C HIS A 207 -5.79 12.10 7.97
N GLU A 208 -4.94 11.08 7.83
CA GLU A 208 -4.32 10.75 6.53
C GLU A 208 -5.38 10.26 5.54
N ALA A 209 -6.31 9.42 6.00
CA ALA A 209 -7.42 8.96 5.18
C ALA A 209 -8.34 10.13 4.75
N GLU A 210 -8.64 11.08 5.65
CA GLU A 210 -9.40 12.30 5.34
C GLU A 210 -8.70 13.16 4.27
N LEU A 211 -7.38 13.26 4.32
CA LEU A 211 -6.62 14.08 3.37
C LEU A 211 -6.48 13.45 1.98
N LEU A 212 -6.49 12.13 1.88
CA LEU A 212 -6.07 11.43 0.67
C LEU A 212 -7.17 10.65 -0.02
N CYS A 213 -8.06 9.99 0.75
CA CYS A 213 -8.92 8.95 0.23
C CYS A 213 -10.23 9.50 -0.30
N ASP A 214 -10.70 8.92 -1.40
CA ASP A 214 -12.05 9.12 -1.91
C ASP A 214 -13.05 8.20 -1.19
N TYR A 215 -12.58 7.02 -0.76
CA TYR A 215 -13.37 6.02 -0.03
C TYR A 215 -12.51 5.28 0.99
N VAL A 216 -13.08 4.88 2.10
CA VAL A 216 -12.37 4.24 3.22
C VAL A 216 -13.09 2.98 3.69
N TYR A 217 -12.34 1.90 3.84
CA TYR A 217 -12.72 0.70 4.55
C TYR A 217 -12.05 0.70 5.92
N VAL A 218 -12.83 0.53 7.00
CA VAL A 218 -12.30 0.38 8.36
C VAL A 218 -12.25 -1.10 8.70
N ILE A 219 -11.05 -1.64 8.90
CA ILE A 219 -10.85 -3.04 9.23
C ILE A 219 -10.46 -3.20 10.70
N ASN A 220 -11.12 -4.12 11.39
CA ASN A 220 -10.78 -4.54 12.75
C ASN A 220 -10.90 -6.06 12.87
N GLU A 221 -9.91 -6.72 13.49
CA GLU A 221 -9.86 -8.17 13.68
C GLU A 221 -10.19 -9.00 12.41
N GLY A 222 -9.75 -8.49 11.26
CA GLY A 222 -9.94 -9.14 9.96
C GLY A 222 -11.31 -8.94 9.32
N ILE A 223 -12.17 -8.05 9.84
CA ILE A 223 -13.52 -7.77 9.35
C ILE A 223 -13.62 -6.29 8.99
N ILE A 224 -14.31 -5.95 7.89
CA ILE A 224 -14.70 -4.57 7.60
C ILE A 224 -15.84 -4.21 8.56
N VAL A 225 -15.60 -3.24 9.43
CA VAL A 225 -16.57 -2.80 10.45
C VAL A 225 -17.30 -1.51 10.06
N ALA A 226 -16.76 -0.74 9.13
CA ALA A 226 -17.39 0.43 8.52
C ALA A 226 -16.77 0.70 7.16
N GLU A 227 -17.53 1.30 6.27
CA GLU A 227 -17.06 1.76 4.96
C GLU A 227 -17.84 2.97 4.50
N GLY A 228 -17.22 3.85 3.73
CA GLY A 228 -17.83 5.08 3.22
C GLY A 228 -16.81 6.12 2.83
N THR A 229 -17.27 7.32 2.54
CA THR A 229 -16.39 8.48 2.37
C THR A 229 -15.69 8.83 3.70
N PRO A 230 -14.53 9.51 3.66
CA PRO A 230 -13.86 9.95 4.88
C PRO A 230 -14.78 10.74 5.84
N GLU A 231 -15.68 11.57 5.28
CA GLU A 231 -16.63 12.36 6.05
C GLU A 231 -17.67 11.48 6.76
N GLU A 232 -18.24 10.49 6.07
CA GLU A 232 -19.17 9.51 6.66
C GLU A 232 -18.50 8.73 7.78
N ILE A 233 -17.27 8.26 7.57
CA ILE A 233 -16.49 7.55 8.60
C ILE A 233 -16.27 8.46 9.82
N LYS A 234 -15.89 9.71 9.61
CA LYS A 234 -15.67 10.67 10.69
C LYS A 234 -16.93 10.86 11.52
N ASN A 235 -18.08 11.04 10.87
CA ASN A 235 -19.36 11.24 11.55
C ASN A 235 -19.75 10.04 12.42
N LEU A 236 -19.48 8.81 11.99
CA LEU A 236 -19.69 7.60 12.80
C LEU A 236 -18.91 7.60 14.12
N TYR A 237 -17.76 8.29 14.16
CA TYR A 237 -16.92 8.37 15.38
C TYR A 237 -17.19 9.63 16.21
N THR A 238 -17.78 10.68 15.62
CA THR A 238 -18.01 11.96 16.31
C THR A 238 -19.35 11.97 17.09
N ASP A 239 -20.26 11.07 16.81
CA ASP A 239 -21.56 10.93 17.52
C ASP A 239 -21.43 10.39 18.96
N LYS A 240 -20.23 10.28 19.51
CA LYS A 240 -19.99 9.98 20.91
C LYS A 240 -20.08 11.26 21.76
N LYS A 241 -21.27 11.49 22.34
CA LYS A 241 -21.64 12.31 23.52
C LYS A 241 -20.55 13.29 23.98
N THR A 242 -20.72 14.55 23.65
CA THR A 242 -20.04 15.67 24.31
C THR A 242 -20.48 15.70 25.77
N TYR A 243 -19.61 15.30 26.70
CA TYR A 243 -19.84 15.57 28.13
C TYR A 243 -19.37 16.98 28.42
N GLN A 244 -20.27 17.91 28.75
CA GLN A 244 -19.93 19.15 29.40
C GLN A 244 -19.49 18.85 30.83
N VAL A 245 -18.25 19.00 31.16
CA VAL A 245 -17.78 19.05 32.55
C VAL A 245 -17.96 20.48 33.03
N ILE A 246 -18.99 20.72 33.83
CA ILE A 246 -19.14 21.96 34.59
C ILE A 246 -18.23 21.82 35.80
N ILE A 247 -17.15 22.59 35.83
CA ILE A 247 -16.29 22.72 37.02
C ILE A 247 -16.89 23.88 37.81
N GLU A 248 -17.48 23.58 38.97
CA GLU A 248 -17.87 24.56 39.99
C GLU A 248 -16.65 25.05 40.77
#